data_130149452134a484f58e375501aa597d
#
_entry.id   130149452134a484f58e375501aa597d
#
_cell.length_a   1.000
_cell.length_b   1.000
_cell.length_c   1.000
_cell.angle_alpha   90.00
_cell.angle_beta   90.00
_cell.angle_gamma   90.00
#
_symmetry.space_group_name_H-M   'P 1'
#
loop_
_entity.id
_entity.type
_entity.pdbx_description
1 polymer ?
#
loop_
_entity_poly.entity_id
_entity_poly.type
_entity_poly.pdbx_seq_one_letter_code
_entity_poly.pdbx_strand_id
1 'polypeptide(L)'
;MHHRVHRSWLPLLAALLAVLVVLPTIAGPADAATLKWTAKCETRIRLYPSTDSRTLKIIKAGAVVTAVATVVGKRWSANCGGYLSSRNWLKITAINGRSTKALFGRWAVYAAKGLFKLGPNPTPTPTPTPTPTPTPTPTPSTADLVSNCAVRLRAAPTTDADTTSIIDVNSVVSASDAVSGGAWSADCGGTVGGDQWYRIVEVGGQSVSALYGVPAVYAASGLFRALATSSYVEGIDVSKWQETINWPMVAAAGKRFAIAKATEGIGYEDGKYDVNKAGAIAAGLAFGAYHFARPDLNADGAAEADWFVDTAGYQPGMLIPTLDLERHGTLTDAQLIDWVKAWVGRVYDRLGVRPMIYASPSFWQTYMGNTRWFADNGYAVLWVAHWGVTSPSVPATNWGGRSWTFWQYTSDGLVPSITGRVDLDRYRFDSFDAVTYQGGS
;
A
#
# COMPACT_ATOMS: atom_id res chain seq x y z
N MET A 1 70.14 -9.06 -27.22
CA MET A 1 69.65 -9.93 -28.32
C MET A 1 68.15 -9.78 -28.34
N HIS A 2 67.67 -9.06 -29.34
CA HIS A 2 66.25 -8.73 -29.51
C HIS A 2 65.57 -9.77 -30.40
N HIS A 3 64.45 -10.36 -29.97
CA HIS A 3 63.55 -11.04 -30.87
C HIS A 3 62.23 -10.28 -30.93
N ARG A 4 61.97 -9.66 -32.09
CA ARG A 4 60.67 -9.12 -32.50
C ARG A 4 59.82 -10.29 -33.02
N VAL A 5 58.57 -10.39 -32.53
CA VAL A 5 57.58 -11.26 -33.11
C VAL A 5 56.53 -10.39 -33.80
N HIS A 6 56.43 -10.53 -35.12
CA HIS A 6 55.38 -9.96 -35.97
C HIS A 6 54.04 -10.63 -35.68
N ARG A 7 53.01 -9.87 -35.40
CA ARG A 7 51.60 -10.34 -35.45
C ARG A 7 50.90 -9.73 -36.66
N SER A 8 50.54 -10.60 -37.58
CA SER A 8 49.67 -10.32 -38.74
C SER A 8 48.21 -10.05 -38.30
N TRP A 9 47.63 -9.01 -38.86
CA TRP A 9 46.24 -8.65 -38.68
C TRP A 9 45.43 -9.23 -39.85
N LEU A 10 44.40 -10.06 -39.56
CA LEU A 10 43.32 -10.40 -40.49
C LEU A 10 42.04 -9.66 -39.99
N PRO A 11 41.30 -9.02 -40.85
CA PRO A 11 40.02 -8.44 -40.49
C PRO A 11 38.91 -9.49 -40.56
N LEU A 12 38.24 -9.75 -39.43
CA LEU A 12 36.97 -10.48 -39.38
C LEU A 12 35.82 -9.52 -39.74
N LEU A 13 35.17 -9.79 -40.88
CA LEU A 13 33.86 -9.21 -41.20
C LEU A 13 32.81 -9.80 -40.24
N ALA A 14 32.29 -9.00 -39.34
CA ALA A 14 31.11 -9.34 -38.55
C ALA A 14 29.86 -8.90 -39.29
N ALA A 15 29.07 -9.88 -39.78
CA ALA A 15 27.74 -9.63 -40.32
C ALA A 15 26.77 -9.30 -39.17
N LEU A 16 26.27 -8.06 -39.12
CA LEU A 16 25.20 -7.67 -38.21
C LEU A 16 23.87 -8.25 -38.70
N LEU A 17 23.38 -9.28 -38.04
CA LEU A 17 21.98 -9.69 -38.12
C LEU A 17 21.13 -8.75 -37.25
N ALA A 18 20.38 -7.86 -37.86
CA ALA A 18 19.37 -7.04 -37.13
C ALA A 18 18.18 -7.95 -36.79
N VAL A 19 18.12 -8.39 -35.54
CA VAL A 19 16.93 -9.04 -34.98
C VAL A 19 15.94 -7.94 -34.63
N LEU A 20 14.86 -7.83 -35.41
CA LEU A 20 13.73 -6.95 -35.10
C LEU A 20 12.99 -7.52 -33.88
N VAL A 21 13.32 -7.06 -32.69
CA VAL A 21 12.56 -7.39 -31.48
C VAL A 21 11.28 -6.56 -31.51
N VAL A 22 10.17 -7.19 -31.90
CA VAL A 22 8.83 -6.63 -31.69
C VAL A 22 8.53 -6.75 -30.18
N LEU A 23 8.72 -5.66 -29.45
CA LEU A 23 8.30 -5.56 -28.06
C LEU A 23 6.76 -5.54 -28.03
N PRO A 24 6.10 -6.40 -27.25
CA PRO A 24 4.67 -6.27 -27.02
C PRO A 24 4.41 -4.92 -26.34
N THR A 25 3.49 -4.14 -26.88
CA THR A 25 2.99 -2.93 -26.23
C THR A 25 2.27 -3.36 -24.95
N ILE A 26 2.92 -3.18 -23.82
CA ILE A 26 2.28 -3.33 -22.50
C ILE A 26 1.21 -2.24 -22.45
N ALA A 27 -0.05 -2.64 -22.44
CA ALA A 27 -1.15 -1.75 -22.12
C ALA A 27 -0.86 -1.18 -20.73
N GLY A 28 -0.66 0.13 -20.65
CA GLY A 28 -0.45 0.85 -19.40
C GLY A 28 -1.67 0.71 -18.49
N PRO A 29 -1.50 0.94 -17.18
CA PRO A 29 -2.60 0.88 -16.23
C PRO A 29 -3.74 1.80 -16.67
N ALA A 30 -4.98 1.35 -16.52
CA ALA A 30 -6.18 2.09 -16.85
C ALA A 30 -6.08 3.51 -16.28
N ASP A 31 -6.13 4.51 -17.16
CA ASP A 31 -5.99 5.92 -16.82
C ASP A 31 -6.99 6.28 -15.72
N ALA A 32 -6.49 6.79 -14.60
CA ALA A 32 -7.31 7.54 -13.66
C ALA A 32 -8.05 8.60 -14.49
N ALA A 33 -9.38 8.60 -14.43
CA ALA A 33 -10.23 9.38 -15.32
C ALA A 33 -9.80 10.85 -15.35
N THR A 34 -9.05 11.22 -16.37
CA THR A 34 -8.57 12.58 -16.55
C THR A 34 -9.72 13.46 -17.01
N LEU A 35 -10.19 14.32 -16.12
CA LEU A 35 -11.31 15.20 -16.41
C LEU A 35 -10.82 16.46 -17.14
N LYS A 36 -11.51 16.83 -18.23
CA LYS A 36 -11.28 18.08 -18.93
C LYS A 36 -12.12 19.20 -18.31
N TRP A 37 -11.48 20.30 -18.00
CA TRP A 37 -12.09 21.49 -17.44
C TRP A 37 -11.84 22.71 -18.33
N THR A 38 -12.84 23.53 -18.53
CA THR A 38 -12.72 24.76 -19.33
C THR A 38 -12.71 25.98 -18.41
N ALA A 39 -11.73 26.85 -18.56
CA ALA A 39 -11.64 28.10 -17.82
C ALA A 39 -12.83 29.03 -18.14
N LYS A 40 -13.54 29.50 -17.11
CA LYS A 40 -14.67 30.41 -17.22
C LYS A 40 -14.22 31.87 -17.44
N CYS A 41 -13.06 32.22 -16.92
CA CYS A 41 -12.46 33.53 -16.97
C CYS A 41 -10.93 33.41 -17.01
N GLU A 42 -10.24 34.51 -17.09
CA GLU A 42 -8.78 34.56 -17.02
C GLU A 42 -8.31 33.94 -15.68
N THR A 43 -7.39 33.00 -15.75
CA THR A 43 -7.01 32.19 -14.60
C THR A 43 -5.50 32.00 -14.51
N ARG A 44 -4.96 32.16 -13.30
CA ARG A 44 -3.53 31.96 -13.01
C ARG A 44 -3.23 30.49 -12.79
N ILE A 45 -2.28 29.97 -13.52
CA ILE A 45 -1.67 28.67 -13.33
C ILE A 45 -0.47 28.86 -12.40
N ARG A 46 -0.43 28.12 -11.30
CA ARG A 46 0.52 28.30 -10.21
C ARG A 46 1.33 27.02 -9.94
N LEU A 47 2.50 27.23 -9.37
CA LEU A 47 3.41 26.12 -9.03
C LEU A 47 2.83 25.21 -7.92
N TYR A 48 2.13 25.80 -6.93
CA TYR A 48 1.49 25.10 -5.81
C TYR A 48 0.05 25.59 -5.62
N PRO A 49 -0.81 24.86 -4.86
CA PRO A 49 -2.21 25.22 -4.61
C PRO A 49 -2.31 26.36 -3.57
N SER A 50 -1.70 27.49 -3.87
CA SER A 50 -1.65 28.67 -2.99
C SER A 50 -1.66 29.97 -3.83
N THR A 51 -2.34 30.99 -3.28
CA THR A 51 -2.35 32.35 -3.87
C THR A 51 -0.99 33.04 -3.81
N ASP A 52 -0.12 32.65 -2.90
CA ASP A 52 1.25 33.18 -2.74
C ASP A 52 2.24 32.46 -3.65
N SER A 53 1.83 31.32 -4.18
CA SER A 53 2.67 30.55 -5.07
C SER A 53 2.92 31.29 -6.38
N ARG A 54 4.13 31.12 -6.92
CA ARG A 54 4.54 31.69 -8.20
C ARG A 54 3.53 31.38 -9.31
N THR A 55 3.08 32.40 -10.02
CA THR A 55 2.30 32.25 -11.26
C THR A 55 3.23 31.82 -12.38
N LEU A 56 2.95 30.69 -13.00
CA LEU A 56 3.72 30.14 -14.13
C LEU A 56 3.17 30.62 -15.45
N LYS A 57 1.85 30.79 -15.54
CA LYS A 57 1.12 31.25 -16.74
C LYS A 57 -0.24 31.80 -16.35
N ILE A 58 -0.74 32.70 -17.18
CA ILE A 58 -2.13 33.12 -17.16
C ILE A 58 -2.79 32.53 -18.41
N ILE A 59 -3.93 31.86 -18.24
CA ILE A 59 -4.73 31.28 -19.31
C ILE A 59 -6.03 32.11 -19.47
N LYS A 60 -6.50 32.25 -20.68
CA LYS A 60 -7.73 33.00 -21.01
C LYS A 60 -8.98 32.14 -20.77
N ALA A 61 -10.14 32.77 -20.69
CA ALA A 61 -11.41 32.07 -20.74
C ALA A 61 -11.48 31.16 -21.97
N GLY A 62 -12.09 30.00 -21.83
CA GLY A 62 -12.15 28.98 -22.89
C GLY A 62 -10.95 28.04 -22.96
N ALA A 63 -9.84 28.31 -22.29
CA ALA A 63 -8.71 27.40 -22.25
C ALA A 63 -9.11 26.07 -21.56
N VAL A 64 -8.71 24.94 -22.15
CA VAL A 64 -9.02 23.61 -21.64
C VAL A 64 -7.82 23.10 -20.84
N VAL A 65 -8.08 22.64 -19.63
CA VAL A 65 -7.07 21.96 -18.80
C VAL A 65 -7.49 20.51 -18.53
N THR A 66 -6.52 19.63 -18.48
CA THR A 66 -6.71 18.26 -18.02
C THR A 66 -6.27 18.18 -16.56
N ALA A 67 -7.20 17.83 -15.68
CA ALA A 67 -6.92 17.70 -14.25
C ALA A 67 -7.10 16.27 -13.78
N VAL A 68 -6.19 15.80 -12.94
CA VAL A 68 -6.16 14.44 -12.37
C VAL A 68 -6.72 14.39 -10.97
N ALA A 69 -6.81 15.52 -10.27
CA ALA A 69 -7.36 15.59 -8.92
C ALA A 69 -7.88 16.99 -8.58
N THR A 70 -8.70 17.06 -7.54
CA THR A 70 -8.98 18.28 -6.78
C THR A 70 -8.22 18.18 -5.46
N VAL A 71 -7.46 19.22 -5.11
CA VAL A 71 -6.70 19.29 -3.86
C VAL A 71 -7.13 20.49 -3.03
N VAL A 72 -7.03 20.39 -1.72
CA VAL A 72 -7.25 21.51 -0.80
C VAL A 72 -5.93 22.31 -0.69
N GLY A 73 -6.03 23.63 -0.75
CA GLY A 73 -4.87 24.50 -0.62
C GLY A 73 -5.22 25.79 0.12
N LYS A 74 -4.37 26.84 -0.04
CA LYS A 74 -4.66 28.17 0.54
C LYS A 74 -5.97 28.71 -0.02
N ARG A 75 -6.76 29.39 0.83
CA ARG A 75 -8.00 30.03 0.40
C ARG A 75 -7.71 31.03 -0.72
N TRP A 76 -8.49 30.96 -1.77
CA TRP A 76 -8.47 31.91 -2.88
C TRP A 76 -9.82 32.62 -3.02
N SER A 77 -9.80 33.81 -3.60
CA SER A 77 -10.99 34.51 -4.00
C SER A 77 -10.75 35.20 -5.37
N ALA A 78 -11.78 35.29 -6.18
CA ALA A 78 -11.72 35.92 -7.48
C ALA A 78 -13.13 36.36 -7.93
N ASN A 79 -13.19 37.35 -8.83
CA ASN A 79 -14.40 37.73 -9.55
C ASN A 79 -14.37 37.04 -10.93
N CYS A 80 -15.35 36.18 -11.20
CA CYS A 80 -15.45 35.41 -12.44
C CYS A 80 -16.94 35.28 -12.83
N GLY A 81 -17.58 36.42 -13.18
CA GLY A 81 -19.03 36.50 -13.34
C GLY A 81 -19.79 36.51 -12.02
N GLY A 82 -19.12 36.87 -10.91
CA GLY A 82 -19.54 36.89 -9.53
C GLY A 82 -18.37 36.64 -8.60
N TYR A 83 -18.51 37.00 -7.31
CA TYR A 83 -17.48 36.76 -6.32
C TYR A 83 -17.46 35.27 -5.95
N LEU A 84 -16.30 34.62 -6.08
CA LEU A 84 -16.05 33.23 -5.76
C LEU A 84 -14.91 33.13 -4.74
N SER A 85 -15.07 32.23 -3.75
CA SER A 85 -14.03 31.93 -2.78
C SER A 85 -14.08 30.46 -2.40
N SER A 86 -12.92 29.80 -2.29
CA SER A 86 -12.83 28.38 -1.91
C SER A 86 -11.39 28.06 -1.50
N ARG A 87 -11.16 26.82 -1.02
CA ARG A 87 -9.83 26.24 -0.82
C ARG A 87 -9.49 25.17 -1.85
N ASN A 88 -10.43 24.85 -2.76
CA ASN A 88 -10.27 23.78 -3.74
C ASN A 88 -9.49 24.22 -4.97
N TRP A 89 -8.49 23.44 -5.35
CA TRP A 89 -7.60 23.66 -6.49
C TRP A 89 -7.63 22.44 -7.42
N LEU A 90 -7.53 22.67 -8.72
CA LEU A 90 -7.30 21.59 -9.69
C LEU A 90 -5.80 21.29 -9.76
N LYS A 91 -5.43 20.00 -9.66
CA LYS A 91 -4.11 19.48 -10.00
C LYS A 91 -4.09 19.15 -11.49
N ILE A 92 -3.41 19.98 -12.27
CA ILE A 92 -3.47 20.03 -13.74
C ILE A 92 -2.20 19.38 -14.31
N THR A 93 -2.37 18.49 -15.29
CA THR A 93 -1.27 17.79 -15.98
C THR A 93 -1.12 18.18 -17.46
N ALA A 94 -2.15 18.85 -18.05
CA ALA A 94 -2.04 19.41 -19.41
C ALA A 94 -2.88 20.68 -19.56
N ILE A 95 -2.48 21.55 -20.48
CA ILE A 95 -3.18 22.79 -20.87
C ILE A 95 -3.25 22.83 -22.39
N ASN A 96 -4.46 22.93 -22.94
CA ASN A 96 -4.74 22.93 -24.38
C ASN A 96 -4.01 21.75 -25.08
N GLY A 97 -4.06 20.56 -24.49
CA GLY A 97 -3.46 19.34 -25.01
C GLY A 97 -1.95 19.18 -24.80
N ARG A 98 -1.23 20.22 -24.33
CA ARG A 98 0.22 20.13 -24.04
C ARG A 98 0.46 19.81 -22.58
N SER A 99 1.31 18.82 -22.30
CA SER A 99 1.63 18.41 -20.93
C SER A 99 2.29 19.54 -20.14
N THR A 100 2.02 19.60 -18.83
CA THR A 100 2.64 20.58 -17.93
C THR A 100 4.13 20.37 -17.80
N LYS A 101 4.61 19.12 -18.01
CA LYS A 101 6.05 18.82 -18.07
C LYS A 101 6.71 19.50 -19.27
N ALA A 102 6.09 19.45 -20.44
CA ALA A 102 6.60 20.13 -21.66
C ALA A 102 6.50 21.66 -21.56
N LEU A 103 5.50 22.20 -20.84
CA LEU A 103 5.28 23.63 -20.73
C LEU A 103 6.13 24.29 -19.62
N PHE A 104 6.35 23.60 -18.51
CA PHE A 104 6.90 24.20 -17.29
C PHE A 104 7.99 23.35 -16.62
N GLY A 105 8.37 22.18 -17.17
CA GLY A 105 9.27 21.23 -16.56
C GLY A 105 8.68 20.51 -15.32
N ARG A 106 7.36 20.56 -15.13
CA ARG A 106 6.66 20.04 -13.94
C ARG A 106 5.56 19.05 -14.33
N TRP A 107 5.45 17.93 -13.61
CA TRP A 107 4.43 16.92 -13.84
C TRP A 107 3.00 17.42 -13.57
N ALA A 108 2.85 18.36 -12.63
CA ALA A 108 1.59 19.01 -12.34
C ALA A 108 1.77 20.48 -11.93
N VAL A 109 0.72 21.26 -12.17
CA VAL A 109 0.56 22.65 -11.74
C VAL A 109 -0.86 22.86 -11.23
N TYR A 110 -1.17 24.02 -10.65
CA TYR A 110 -2.41 24.21 -9.93
C TYR A 110 -3.16 25.45 -10.37
N ALA A 111 -4.50 25.38 -10.33
CA ALA A 111 -5.37 26.54 -10.51
C ALA A 111 -6.64 26.42 -9.64
N ALA A 112 -7.20 27.56 -9.26
CA ALA A 112 -8.41 27.68 -8.45
C ALA A 112 -9.60 26.98 -9.13
N LYS A 113 -10.12 25.88 -8.58
CA LYS A 113 -11.14 25.02 -9.20
C LYS A 113 -12.40 25.78 -9.62
N GLY A 114 -12.89 26.69 -8.79
CA GLY A 114 -14.12 27.44 -9.05
C GLY A 114 -14.08 28.31 -10.31
N LEU A 115 -12.90 28.59 -10.84
CA LEU A 115 -12.71 29.35 -12.09
C LEU A 115 -12.86 28.49 -13.36
N PHE A 116 -13.22 27.22 -13.20
CA PHE A 116 -13.44 26.30 -14.31
C PHE A 116 -14.84 25.71 -14.27
N LYS A 117 -15.34 25.28 -15.39
CA LYS A 117 -16.48 24.39 -15.54
C LYS A 117 -16.00 23.04 -16.05
N LEU A 118 -16.59 21.97 -15.55
CA LEU A 118 -16.35 20.62 -16.04
C LEU A 118 -16.80 20.58 -17.51
N GLY A 119 -15.94 20.14 -18.39
CA GLY A 119 -16.31 19.88 -19.79
C GLY A 119 -17.32 18.74 -19.89
N PRO A 120 -18.09 18.63 -20.97
CA PRO A 120 -18.88 17.43 -21.20
C PRO A 120 -17.94 16.22 -21.16
N ASN A 121 -18.31 15.25 -20.35
CA ASN A 121 -17.64 13.95 -20.38
C ASN A 121 -17.72 13.48 -21.85
N PRO A 122 -16.64 12.96 -22.48
CA PRO A 122 -16.79 12.38 -23.80
C PRO A 122 -17.93 11.37 -23.71
N THR A 123 -18.99 11.60 -24.49
CA THR A 123 -20.08 10.64 -24.61
C THR A 123 -19.42 9.33 -24.97
N PRO A 124 -19.62 8.25 -24.20
CA PRO A 124 -19.10 6.96 -24.60
C PRO A 124 -19.63 6.71 -26.01
N THR A 125 -18.75 6.47 -26.98
CA THR A 125 -19.14 5.96 -28.29
C THR A 125 -20.11 4.82 -28.01
N PRO A 126 -21.33 4.78 -28.65
CA PRO A 126 -22.26 3.71 -28.39
C PRO A 126 -21.52 2.41 -28.63
N THR A 127 -21.22 1.71 -27.54
CA THR A 127 -20.75 0.35 -27.59
C THR A 127 -21.82 -0.42 -28.33
N PRO A 128 -21.52 -1.19 -29.38
CA PRO A 128 -22.52 -2.03 -30.04
C PRO A 128 -23.25 -2.77 -28.93
N THR A 129 -24.61 -2.75 -28.98
CA THR A 129 -25.46 -3.43 -28.01
C THR A 129 -24.86 -4.82 -27.77
N PRO A 130 -24.41 -5.15 -26.56
CA PRO A 130 -23.82 -6.44 -26.31
C PRO A 130 -24.93 -7.47 -26.66
N THR A 131 -24.65 -8.36 -27.59
CA THR A 131 -25.35 -9.64 -27.65
C THR A 131 -25.39 -10.14 -26.21
N PRO A 132 -26.55 -10.60 -25.67
CA PRO A 132 -26.63 -10.99 -24.28
C PRO A 132 -25.47 -11.90 -23.97
N THR A 133 -24.52 -11.37 -23.22
CA THR A 133 -23.40 -12.14 -22.69
C THR A 133 -24.04 -13.23 -21.87
N PRO A 134 -23.75 -14.50 -22.11
CA PRO A 134 -24.23 -15.56 -21.24
C PRO A 134 -23.91 -15.12 -19.82
N THR A 135 -24.90 -15.17 -18.94
CA THR A 135 -24.75 -14.88 -17.49
C THR A 135 -23.43 -15.47 -17.07
N PRO A 136 -22.50 -14.68 -16.48
CA PRO A 136 -21.21 -15.24 -16.09
C PRO A 136 -21.55 -16.45 -15.21
N THR A 137 -21.18 -17.61 -15.66
CA THR A 137 -21.15 -18.81 -14.81
C THR A 137 -20.39 -18.37 -13.56
N PRO A 138 -20.93 -18.53 -12.34
CA PRO A 138 -20.27 -18.09 -11.14
C PRO A 138 -18.84 -18.62 -11.21
N THR A 139 -17.86 -17.70 -11.13
CA THR A 139 -16.45 -18.09 -11.07
C THR A 139 -16.35 -19.05 -9.90
N PRO A 140 -15.92 -20.31 -10.10
CA PRO A 140 -15.82 -21.25 -9.02
C PRO A 140 -15.02 -20.62 -7.90
N SER A 141 -15.55 -20.61 -6.68
CA SER A 141 -14.88 -20.12 -5.49
C SER A 141 -13.61 -20.95 -5.34
N THR A 142 -12.44 -20.35 -5.52
CA THR A 142 -11.17 -21.02 -5.26
C THR A 142 -10.97 -21.11 -3.76
N ALA A 143 -10.61 -22.31 -3.29
CA ALA A 143 -10.17 -22.50 -1.91
C ALA A 143 -8.65 -22.41 -1.85
N ASP A 144 -8.13 -21.54 -1.00
CA ASP A 144 -6.69 -21.49 -0.72
C ASP A 144 -6.30 -22.57 0.29
N LEU A 145 -5.28 -23.32 -0.07
CA LEU A 145 -4.83 -24.51 0.64
C LEU A 145 -3.32 -24.43 0.88
N VAL A 146 -2.87 -25.10 1.96
CA VAL A 146 -1.46 -25.20 2.30
C VAL A 146 -1.05 -26.67 2.35
N SER A 147 0.04 -27.02 1.68
CA SER A 147 0.58 -28.37 1.70
C SER A 147 1.14 -28.74 3.07
N ASN A 148 0.78 -29.92 3.59
CA ASN A 148 1.26 -30.47 4.87
C ASN A 148 2.63 -31.13 4.76
N CYS A 149 3.02 -31.53 3.56
CA CYS A 149 4.29 -32.18 3.21
C CYS A 149 4.67 -31.82 1.77
N ALA A 150 5.76 -32.37 1.24
CA ALA A 150 6.08 -32.24 -0.18
C ALA A 150 5.03 -32.98 -1.03
N VAL A 151 4.43 -32.27 -2.00
CA VAL A 151 3.29 -32.77 -2.79
C VAL A 151 3.60 -32.79 -4.28
N ARG A 152 3.30 -33.92 -4.94
CA ARG A 152 3.37 -34.03 -6.39
C ARG A 152 2.13 -33.44 -7.03
N LEU A 153 2.35 -32.49 -7.93
CA LEU A 153 1.35 -31.94 -8.84
C LEU A 153 1.33 -32.79 -10.11
N ARG A 154 0.18 -33.30 -10.51
CA ARG A 154 0.04 -34.28 -11.58
C ARG A 154 -0.84 -33.76 -12.71
N ALA A 155 -0.64 -34.32 -13.91
CA ALA A 155 -1.41 -33.96 -15.10
C ALA A 155 -2.88 -34.44 -15.05
N ALA A 156 -3.20 -35.43 -14.23
CA ALA A 156 -4.56 -35.96 -14.02
C ALA A 156 -4.74 -36.44 -12.57
N PRO A 157 -6.00 -36.58 -12.07
CA PRO A 157 -6.30 -36.98 -10.71
C PRO A 157 -6.09 -38.50 -10.47
N THR A 158 -4.87 -38.97 -10.66
CA THR A 158 -4.44 -40.36 -10.44
C THR A 158 -2.95 -40.42 -10.13
N THR A 159 -2.54 -41.44 -9.37
CA THR A 159 -1.13 -41.71 -9.04
C THR A 159 -0.32 -42.15 -10.27
N ASP A 160 -0.96 -42.63 -11.31
CA ASP A 160 -0.33 -43.10 -12.55
C ASP A 160 -0.03 -41.95 -13.53
N ALA A 161 -0.62 -40.79 -13.31
CA ALA A 161 -0.39 -39.61 -14.15
C ALA A 161 1.01 -39.04 -13.94
N ASP A 162 1.55 -38.44 -15.02
CA ASP A 162 2.84 -37.75 -15.00
C ASP A 162 2.89 -36.68 -13.91
N THR A 163 4.01 -36.60 -13.19
CA THR A 163 4.28 -35.52 -12.25
C THR A 163 4.73 -34.28 -13.01
N THR A 164 3.92 -33.24 -12.97
CA THR A 164 4.24 -31.94 -13.58
C THR A 164 5.25 -31.17 -12.73
N SER A 165 5.11 -31.20 -11.41
CA SER A 165 6.00 -30.53 -10.45
C SER A 165 5.89 -31.17 -9.08
N ILE A 166 6.81 -30.82 -8.18
CA ILE A 166 6.72 -31.11 -6.75
C ILE A 166 6.78 -29.77 -6.01
N ILE A 167 5.84 -29.53 -5.11
CA ILE A 167 5.84 -28.38 -4.22
C ILE A 167 6.29 -28.80 -2.82
N ASP A 168 6.95 -27.88 -2.12
CA ASP A 168 7.46 -28.12 -0.77
C ASP A 168 6.34 -28.04 0.28
N VAL A 169 6.64 -28.51 1.49
CA VAL A 169 5.79 -28.30 2.66
C VAL A 169 5.52 -26.81 2.87
N ASN A 170 4.30 -26.46 3.30
CA ASN A 170 3.81 -25.10 3.47
C ASN A 170 3.68 -24.27 2.17
N SER A 171 3.73 -24.88 1.00
CA SER A 171 3.39 -24.21 -0.24
C SER A 171 1.90 -23.87 -0.28
N VAL A 172 1.58 -22.63 -0.68
CA VAL A 172 0.20 -22.18 -0.88
C VAL A 172 -0.25 -22.49 -2.30
N VAL A 173 -1.44 -23.06 -2.43
CA VAL A 173 -2.08 -23.32 -3.73
C VAL A 173 -3.54 -22.89 -3.71
N SER A 174 -4.08 -22.46 -4.86
CA SER A 174 -5.51 -22.20 -5.00
C SER A 174 -6.15 -23.33 -5.81
N ALA A 175 -7.15 -24.00 -5.23
CA ALA A 175 -7.91 -25.07 -5.86
C ALA A 175 -9.29 -24.58 -6.28
N SER A 176 -9.72 -24.90 -7.52
CA SER A 176 -11.06 -24.57 -8.00
C SER A 176 -12.13 -25.57 -7.55
N ASP A 177 -11.75 -26.85 -7.45
CA ASP A 177 -12.68 -27.96 -7.14
C ASP A 177 -11.95 -29.11 -6.44
N ALA A 178 -12.74 -29.95 -5.73
CA ALA A 178 -12.35 -31.29 -5.38
C ALA A 178 -13.01 -32.26 -6.37
N VAL A 179 -12.23 -33.16 -6.95
CA VAL A 179 -12.69 -34.16 -7.92
C VAL A 179 -12.36 -35.57 -7.47
N SER A 180 -13.23 -36.52 -7.79
CA SER A 180 -12.91 -37.94 -7.59
C SER A 180 -11.90 -38.42 -8.63
N GLY A 181 -10.98 -39.28 -8.21
CA GLY A 181 -9.92 -39.80 -9.09
C GLY A 181 -9.45 -41.18 -8.66
N GLY A 182 -8.24 -41.53 -9.09
CA GLY A 182 -7.60 -42.78 -8.65
C GLY A 182 -7.30 -42.78 -7.16
N ALA A 183 -7.40 -43.96 -6.51
CA ALA A 183 -7.03 -44.12 -5.12
C ALA A 183 -5.55 -43.77 -4.91
N TRP A 184 -5.26 -43.09 -3.80
CA TRP A 184 -3.91 -42.66 -3.42
C TRP A 184 -3.63 -42.97 -1.95
N SER A 185 -2.36 -43.14 -1.64
CA SER A 185 -1.85 -43.22 -0.26
C SER A 185 -0.49 -42.52 -0.19
N ALA A 186 -0.21 -41.82 0.90
CA ALA A 186 1.06 -41.14 1.12
C ALA A 186 1.39 -41.06 2.62
N ASP A 187 2.68 -40.90 2.91
CA ASP A 187 3.15 -40.53 4.27
C ASP A 187 3.32 -39.02 4.32
N CYS A 188 2.57 -38.39 5.19
CA CYS A 188 2.58 -36.94 5.39
C CYS A 188 2.48 -36.59 6.88
N GLY A 189 3.47 -37.10 7.66
CA GLY A 189 3.45 -37.07 9.11
C GLY A 189 2.55 -38.18 9.72
N GLY A 190 2.28 -39.20 8.94
CA GLY A 190 1.40 -40.32 9.14
C GLY A 190 0.80 -40.80 7.84
N THR A 191 0.35 -42.04 7.74
CA THR A 191 -0.26 -42.59 6.55
C THR A 191 -1.64 -41.95 6.33
N VAL A 192 -1.81 -41.25 5.19
CA VAL A 192 -3.07 -40.70 4.73
C VAL A 192 -3.42 -41.29 3.36
N GLY A 193 -4.71 -41.36 3.01
CA GLY A 193 -5.15 -41.90 1.73
C GLY A 193 -6.60 -41.54 1.41
N GLY A 194 -6.98 -41.77 0.18
CA GLY A 194 -8.31 -41.47 -0.33
C GLY A 194 -8.41 -41.56 -1.85
N ASP A 195 -9.47 -41.03 -2.42
CA ASP A 195 -9.75 -40.97 -3.84
C ASP A 195 -10.12 -39.54 -4.31
N GLN A 196 -10.04 -38.56 -3.40
CA GLN A 196 -10.35 -37.17 -3.71
C GLN A 196 -9.05 -36.43 -4.06
N TRP A 197 -9.14 -35.58 -5.08
CA TRP A 197 -8.06 -34.79 -5.63
C TRP A 197 -8.47 -33.33 -5.74
N TYR A 198 -7.59 -32.39 -5.42
CA TYR A 198 -7.80 -30.99 -5.72
C TYR A 198 -7.36 -30.67 -7.16
N ARG A 199 -8.22 -29.94 -7.87
CA ARG A 199 -7.88 -29.31 -9.15
C ARG A 199 -7.24 -27.95 -8.85
N ILE A 200 -5.91 -27.87 -8.95
CA ILE A 200 -5.12 -26.70 -8.60
C ILE A 200 -4.98 -25.80 -9.82
N VAL A 201 -5.24 -24.52 -9.65
CA VAL A 201 -5.20 -23.48 -10.69
C VAL A 201 -4.12 -22.43 -10.46
N GLU A 202 -3.64 -22.31 -9.20
CA GLU A 202 -2.51 -21.43 -8.85
C GLU A 202 -1.57 -22.11 -7.87
N VAL A 203 -0.27 -21.76 -7.93
CA VAL A 203 0.78 -22.17 -7.01
C VAL A 203 1.60 -20.93 -6.64
N GLY A 204 1.68 -20.59 -5.33
CA GLY A 204 2.38 -19.41 -4.87
C GLY A 204 1.87 -18.10 -5.47
N GLY A 205 0.56 -17.98 -5.73
CA GLY A 205 -0.07 -16.81 -6.35
C GLY A 205 0.18 -16.67 -7.85
N GLN A 206 0.79 -17.67 -8.50
CA GLN A 206 0.98 -17.70 -9.95
C GLN A 206 0.08 -18.75 -10.59
N SER A 207 -0.56 -18.41 -11.72
CA SER A 207 -1.42 -19.36 -12.39
C SER A 207 -0.64 -20.58 -12.91
N VAL A 208 -1.23 -21.77 -12.75
CA VAL A 208 -0.69 -23.03 -13.27
C VAL A 208 -0.44 -22.94 -14.76
N SER A 209 -1.25 -22.16 -15.48
CA SER A 209 -1.05 -21.92 -16.92
C SER A 209 0.23 -21.15 -17.22
N ALA A 210 0.58 -20.15 -16.40
CA ALA A 210 1.84 -19.42 -16.55
C ALA A 210 3.06 -20.26 -16.17
N LEU A 211 2.93 -21.09 -15.11
CA LEU A 211 4.04 -21.91 -14.60
C LEU A 211 4.33 -23.14 -15.46
N TYR A 212 3.28 -23.82 -15.92
CA TYR A 212 3.39 -25.17 -16.51
C TYR A 212 2.74 -25.30 -17.89
N GLY A 213 2.13 -24.24 -18.44
CA GLY A 213 1.50 -24.25 -19.77
C GLY A 213 0.20 -25.08 -19.86
N VAL A 214 -0.39 -25.46 -18.71
CA VAL A 214 -1.63 -26.25 -18.63
C VAL A 214 -2.67 -25.51 -17.79
N PRO A 215 -3.99 -25.69 -18.04
CA PRO A 215 -5.03 -24.94 -17.33
C PRO A 215 -5.19 -25.33 -15.86
N ALA A 216 -4.75 -26.50 -15.47
CA ALA A 216 -4.75 -26.98 -14.08
C ALA A 216 -3.82 -28.19 -13.93
N VAL A 217 -3.46 -28.48 -12.67
CA VAL A 217 -2.82 -29.70 -12.23
C VAL A 217 -3.59 -30.29 -11.06
N TYR A 218 -3.31 -31.55 -10.69
CA TYR A 218 -4.04 -32.28 -9.68
C TYR A 218 -3.13 -32.74 -8.55
N ALA A 219 -3.64 -32.68 -7.32
CA ALA A 219 -2.93 -33.20 -6.15
C ALA A 219 -3.89 -33.85 -5.17
N ALA A 220 -3.44 -34.90 -4.50
CA ALA A 220 -4.22 -35.67 -3.52
C ALA A 220 -4.70 -34.76 -2.38
N SER A 221 -6.01 -34.69 -2.14
CA SER A 221 -6.63 -33.69 -1.28
C SER A 221 -6.21 -33.76 0.19
N GLY A 222 -6.01 -34.95 0.72
CA GLY A 222 -5.59 -35.15 2.12
C GLY A 222 -4.15 -34.71 2.43
N LEU A 223 -3.39 -34.28 1.42
CA LEU A 223 -2.04 -33.70 1.61
C LEU A 223 -2.08 -32.20 1.90
N PHE A 224 -3.26 -31.61 1.98
CA PHE A 224 -3.45 -30.19 2.23
C PHE A 224 -4.34 -29.96 3.43
N ARG A 225 -4.17 -28.81 4.04
CA ARG A 225 -5.13 -28.19 4.95
C ARG A 225 -5.67 -26.91 4.33
N ALA A 226 -6.85 -26.49 4.74
CA ALA A 226 -7.31 -25.15 4.38
C ALA A 226 -6.23 -24.14 4.82
N LEU A 227 -5.88 -23.21 3.93
CA LEU A 227 -5.18 -22.02 4.36
C LEU A 227 -6.11 -21.38 5.38
N ALA A 228 -5.73 -21.42 6.65
CA ALA A 228 -6.48 -20.65 7.64
C ALA A 228 -6.49 -19.22 7.10
N THR A 229 -7.64 -18.74 6.64
CA THR A 229 -7.84 -17.32 6.41
C THR A 229 -7.47 -16.71 7.73
N SER A 230 -6.33 -15.99 7.74
CA SER A 230 -5.94 -15.24 8.92
C SER A 230 -7.18 -14.48 9.34
N SER A 231 -7.65 -14.67 10.56
CA SER A 231 -8.75 -13.87 11.08
C SER A 231 -8.37 -12.41 11.18
N TYR A 232 -7.19 -12.06 10.66
CA TYR A 232 -6.57 -10.75 10.70
C TYR A 232 -6.29 -10.26 9.28
N VAL A 233 -6.49 -8.98 9.08
CA VAL A 233 -6.06 -8.30 7.86
C VAL A 233 -4.55 -8.05 7.95
N GLU A 234 -3.80 -8.52 6.97
CA GLU A 234 -2.34 -8.41 6.93
C GLU A 234 -1.89 -7.08 6.32
N GLY A 235 -0.88 -6.48 6.91
CA GLY A 235 -0.25 -5.24 6.46
C GLY A 235 1.25 -5.23 6.65
N ILE A 236 1.82 -4.06 6.43
CA ILE A 236 3.24 -3.77 6.66
C ILE A 236 3.42 -2.37 7.21
N ASP A 237 4.49 -2.13 7.96
CA ASP A 237 4.97 -0.78 8.14
C ASP A 237 6.36 -0.60 7.50
N VAL A 238 6.62 0.61 7.03
CA VAL A 238 7.78 0.91 6.20
C VAL A 238 8.34 2.31 6.48
N SER A 239 9.60 2.50 6.10
CA SER A 239 10.28 3.78 6.09
C SER A 239 11.22 3.87 4.89
N LYS A 240 12.15 4.81 4.90
CA LYS A 240 13.21 4.89 3.88
C LYS A 240 14.05 3.60 3.76
N TRP A 241 14.07 2.77 4.80
CA TRP A 241 14.92 1.56 4.83
C TRP A 241 14.47 0.49 3.83
N GLN A 242 13.21 0.47 3.42
CA GLN A 242 12.69 -0.44 2.41
C GLN A 242 12.93 0.07 0.97
N GLU A 243 13.64 1.19 0.81
CA GLU A 243 14.05 1.77 -0.46
C GLU A 243 12.88 1.98 -1.44
N THR A 244 12.91 1.34 -2.60
CA THR A 244 11.89 1.46 -3.62
C THR A 244 10.97 0.25 -3.60
N ILE A 245 9.69 0.47 -3.34
CA ILE A 245 8.67 -0.56 -3.19
C ILE A 245 7.78 -0.60 -4.44
N ASN A 246 7.53 -1.79 -4.96
CA ASN A 246 6.49 -2.00 -5.98
C ASN A 246 5.16 -2.34 -5.29
N TRP A 247 4.39 -1.31 -5.00
CA TRP A 247 3.15 -1.39 -4.22
C TRP A 247 2.08 -2.33 -4.81
N PRO A 248 1.86 -2.39 -6.14
CA PRO A 248 1.00 -3.42 -6.75
C PRO A 248 1.39 -4.85 -6.36
N MET A 249 2.69 -5.17 -6.27
CA MET A 249 3.13 -6.50 -5.84
C MET A 249 2.92 -6.73 -4.35
N VAL A 250 3.02 -5.70 -3.51
CA VAL A 250 2.69 -5.76 -2.08
C VAL A 250 1.20 -6.09 -1.89
N ALA A 251 0.32 -5.41 -2.63
CA ALA A 251 -1.12 -5.69 -2.63
C ALA A 251 -1.42 -7.11 -3.15
N ALA A 252 -0.77 -7.55 -4.23
CA ALA A 252 -0.90 -8.89 -4.77
C ALA A 252 -0.38 -9.99 -3.81
N ALA A 253 0.56 -9.64 -2.92
CA ALA A 253 1.02 -10.52 -1.85
C ALA A 253 0.03 -10.59 -0.65
N GLY A 254 -1.18 -10.07 -0.80
CA GLY A 254 -2.24 -10.14 0.20
C GLY A 254 -2.19 -9.06 1.28
N LYS A 255 -1.28 -8.08 1.19
CA LYS A 255 -1.26 -6.96 2.11
C LYS A 255 -2.39 -5.98 1.79
N ARG A 256 -3.11 -5.54 2.81
CA ARG A 256 -4.30 -4.71 2.69
C ARG A 256 -4.14 -3.32 3.29
N PHE A 257 -3.10 -3.10 4.10
CA PHE A 257 -2.75 -1.79 4.63
C PHE A 257 -1.24 -1.61 4.71
N ALA A 258 -0.82 -0.34 4.76
CA ALA A 258 0.55 0.07 5.00
C ALA A 258 0.59 1.31 5.90
N ILE A 259 1.51 1.34 6.84
CA ILE A 259 1.77 2.50 7.69
C ILE A 259 3.20 2.94 7.43
N ALA A 260 3.41 4.20 7.00
CA ALA A 260 4.74 4.67 6.63
C ALA A 260 5.26 5.75 7.58
N LYS A 261 6.56 5.69 7.88
CA LYS A 261 7.24 6.78 8.61
C LYS A 261 7.08 8.08 7.85
N ALA A 262 6.52 9.09 8.49
CA ALA A 262 6.46 10.44 7.95
C ALA A 262 7.56 11.31 8.55
N THR A 263 7.71 11.26 9.87
CA THR A 263 8.61 12.15 10.60
C THR A 263 9.29 11.44 11.78
N GLU A 264 10.37 12.04 12.27
CA GLU A 264 11.05 11.68 13.52
C GLU A 264 11.49 12.95 14.24
N GLY A 265 11.10 13.12 15.51
CA GLY A 265 11.41 14.34 16.23
C GLY A 265 10.94 15.60 15.49
N ILE A 266 11.67 16.69 15.63
CA ILE A 266 11.42 17.94 14.91
C ILE A 266 12.45 18.11 13.79
N GLY A 267 11.97 18.43 12.57
CA GLY A 267 12.81 18.78 11.42
C GLY A 267 13.26 17.58 10.57
N TYR A 268 12.98 16.35 10.98
CA TYR A 268 13.23 15.18 10.13
C TYR A 268 11.95 14.72 9.44
N GLU A 269 12.03 14.57 8.12
CA GLU A 269 11.01 13.98 7.25
C GLU A 269 11.59 12.72 6.59
N ASP A 270 10.84 11.64 6.55
CA ASP A 270 11.29 10.42 5.86
C ASP A 270 11.29 10.62 4.33
N GLY A 271 12.46 10.50 3.72
CA GLY A 271 12.64 10.78 2.30
C GLY A 271 11.87 9.87 1.34
N LYS A 272 11.24 8.80 1.85
CA LYS A 272 10.38 7.91 1.07
C LYS A 272 8.90 8.08 1.40
N TYR A 273 8.53 8.92 2.34
CA TYR A 273 7.14 9.06 2.78
C TYR A 273 6.18 9.35 1.64
N ASP A 274 6.43 10.39 0.85
CA ASP A 274 5.53 10.81 -0.24
C ASP A 274 5.35 9.75 -1.32
N VAL A 275 6.43 9.06 -1.68
CA VAL A 275 6.37 7.99 -2.70
C VAL A 275 5.69 6.74 -2.16
N ASN A 276 5.89 6.40 -0.89
CA ASN A 276 5.21 5.30 -0.22
C ASN A 276 3.71 5.60 -0.08
N LYS A 277 3.35 6.79 0.38
CA LYS A 277 1.96 7.26 0.46
C LYS A 277 1.24 7.17 -0.89
N ALA A 278 1.84 7.76 -1.92
CA ALA A 278 1.26 7.76 -3.25
C ALA A 278 1.13 6.35 -3.84
N GLY A 279 2.16 5.51 -3.66
CA GLY A 279 2.20 4.15 -4.19
C GLY A 279 1.22 3.21 -3.49
N ALA A 280 1.16 3.21 -2.16
CA ALA A 280 0.26 2.39 -1.38
C ALA A 280 -1.21 2.72 -1.67
N ILE A 281 -1.57 4.01 -1.68
CA ILE A 281 -2.93 4.45 -2.02
C ILE A 281 -3.30 4.07 -3.46
N ALA A 282 -2.39 4.24 -4.42
CA ALA A 282 -2.63 3.87 -5.80
C ALA A 282 -2.80 2.36 -6.00
N ALA A 283 -2.19 1.55 -5.16
CA ALA A 283 -2.33 0.10 -5.14
C ALA A 283 -3.58 -0.39 -4.37
N GLY A 284 -4.39 0.54 -3.82
CA GLY A 284 -5.63 0.22 -3.11
C GLY A 284 -5.45 -0.25 -1.66
N LEU A 285 -4.27 -0.02 -1.05
CA LEU A 285 -4.07 -0.30 0.36
C LEU A 285 -4.64 0.84 1.22
N ALA A 286 -5.21 0.50 2.39
CA ALA A 286 -5.45 1.48 3.43
C ALA A 286 -4.10 2.03 3.92
N PHE A 287 -3.94 3.35 3.92
CA PHE A 287 -2.65 3.97 4.19
C PHE A 287 -2.68 4.84 5.45
N GLY A 288 -1.67 4.68 6.30
CA GLY A 288 -1.42 5.50 7.49
C GLY A 288 -0.02 6.10 7.51
N ALA A 289 0.17 7.05 8.43
CA ALA A 289 1.46 7.65 8.70
C ALA A 289 1.83 7.50 10.17
N TYR A 290 3.11 7.29 10.46
CA TYR A 290 3.59 7.32 11.83
C TYR A 290 4.67 8.39 12.06
N HIS A 291 4.72 8.87 13.29
CA HIS A 291 5.74 9.75 13.84
C HIS A 291 6.60 8.96 14.82
N PHE A 292 7.90 8.88 14.58
CA PHE A 292 8.85 8.32 15.53
C PHE A 292 9.18 9.35 16.59
N ALA A 293 8.72 9.10 17.80
CA ALA A 293 8.86 10.01 18.94
C ALA A 293 10.31 10.15 19.40
N ARG A 294 10.74 11.37 19.66
CA ARG A 294 12.09 11.69 20.17
C ARG A 294 12.07 12.51 21.47
N PRO A 295 11.36 12.02 22.53
CA PRO A 295 11.36 12.69 23.82
C PRO A 295 12.77 12.78 24.45
N ASP A 296 13.70 11.98 23.95
CA ASP A 296 15.13 12.05 24.27
C ASP A 296 15.83 13.28 23.68
N LEU A 297 15.29 13.89 22.66
CA LEU A 297 15.86 15.08 21.99
C LEU A 297 15.00 16.33 22.17
N ASN A 298 13.68 16.18 22.33
CA ASN A 298 12.73 17.28 22.39
C ASN A 298 11.84 17.13 23.63
N ALA A 299 11.88 18.12 24.50
CA ALA A 299 11.01 18.13 25.68
C ALA A 299 9.54 18.49 25.41
N ASP A 300 9.24 19.00 24.20
CA ASP A 300 7.90 19.46 23.81
C ASP A 300 7.24 18.48 22.83
N GLY A 301 6.40 17.61 23.38
CA GLY A 301 5.63 16.65 22.59
C GLY A 301 4.60 17.32 21.65
N ALA A 302 4.06 18.47 22.03
CA ALA A 302 3.13 19.20 21.18
C ALA A 302 3.82 19.78 19.94
N ALA A 303 5.07 20.22 20.06
CA ALA A 303 5.85 20.70 18.93
C ALA A 303 6.20 19.57 17.94
N GLU A 304 6.51 18.34 18.43
CA GLU A 304 6.68 17.17 17.55
C GLU A 304 5.38 16.80 16.86
N ALA A 305 4.23 16.90 17.53
CA ALA A 305 2.91 16.67 16.94
C ALA A 305 2.59 17.68 15.83
N ASP A 306 2.91 18.96 16.02
CA ASP A 306 2.75 19.99 15.00
C ASP A 306 3.58 19.68 13.76
N TRP A 307 4.85 19.33 13.94
CA TRP A 307 5.73 18.92 12.85
C TRP A 307 5.18 17.72 12.09
N PHE A 308 4.71 16.70 12.80
CA PHE A 308 4.11 15.52 12.20
C PHE A 308 2.85 15.85 11.37
N VAL A 309 1.92 16.60 11.95
CA VAL A 309 0.65 16.93 11.26
C VAL A 309 0.89 17.77 10.02
N ASP A 310 1.84 18.72 10.08
CA ASP A 310 2.17 19.59 8.95
C ASP A 310 2.83 18.79 7.82
N THR A 311 3.69 17.83 8.16
CA THR A 311 4.44 17.01 7.18
C THR A 311 3.59 15.87 6.60
N ALA A 312 2.87 15.13 7.44
CA ALA A 312 2.13 13.95 7.02
C ALA A 312 0.97 14.26 6.05
N GLY A 313 0.44 15.50 6.07
CA GLY A 313 -0.58 15.96 5.13
C GLY A 313 -1.81 15.07 5.14
N TYR A 314 -2.44 14.91 6.31
CA TYR A 314 -3.60 14.04 6.49
C TYR A 314 -4.77 14.39 5.59
N GLN A 315 -5.37 13.38 4.99
CA GLN A 315 -6.57 13.49 4.15
C GLN A 315 -7.61 12.48 4.62
N PRO A 316 -8.91 12.78 4.51
CA PRO A 316 -9.95 11.78 4.73
C PRO A 316 -9.69 10.52 3.93
N GLY A 317 -9.92 9.36 4.55
CA GLY A 317 -9.63 8.05 3.97
C GLY A 317 -8.27 7.45 4.38
N MET A 318 -7.37 8.23 4.99
CA MET A 318 -6.15 7.68 5.60
C MET A 318 -6.49 7.01 6.94
N LEU A 319 -5.68 6.04 7.35
CA LEU A 319 -5.72 5.53 8.72
C LEU A 319 -5.39 6.66 9.70
N ILE A 320 -5.93 6.60 10.92
CA ILE A 320 -5.70 7.65 11.93
C ILE A 320 -4.21 7.84 12.23
N PRO A 321 -3.80 9.04 12.69
CA PRO A 321 -2.41 9.34 13.06
C PRO A 321 -1.81 8.34 14.04
N THR A 322 -0.51 8.07 13.91
CA THR A 322 0.20 7.13 14.79
C THR A 322 1.36 7.78 15.49
N LEU A 323 1.41 7.62 16.82
CA LEU A 323 2.61 7.86 17.63
C LEU A 323 3.37 6.55 17.79
N ASP A 324 4.59 6.51 17.31
CA ASP A 324 5.55 5.42 17.50
C ASP A 324 6.45 5.79 18.69
N LEU A 325 6.22 5.11 19.83
CA LEU A 325 6.85 5.42 21.11
C LEU A 325 7.81 4.30 21.53
N GLU A 326 9.11 4.49 21.26
CA GLU A 326 10.19 3.55 21.57
C GLU A 326 11.37 4.17 22.34
N ARG A 327 11.32 5.49 22.59
CA ARG A 327 12.37 6.23 23.26
C ARG A 327 11.83 6.94 24.50
N HIS A 328 12.59 6.94 25.58
CA HIS A 328 12.26 7.69 26.80
C HIS A 328 13.34 8.71 27.19
N GLY A 329 14.58 8.56 26.68
CA GLY A 329 15.72 9.39 27.03
C GLY A 329 16.04 9.29 28.53
N THR A 330 16.10 10.43 29.17
CA THR A 330 16.31 10.56 30.63
C THR A 330 15.03 10.93 31.39
N LEU A 331 13.86 10.88 30.71
CA LEU A 331 12.60 11.23 31.33
C LEU A 331 12.17 10.16 32.32
N THR A 332 11.60 10.60 33.45
CA THR A 332 10.86 9.71 34.34
C THR A 332 9.55 9.27 33.71
N ASP A 333 8.96 8.20 34.22
CA ASP A 333 7.64 7.72 33.77
C ASP A 333 6.59 8.84 33.70
N ALA A 334 6.52 9.65 34.76
CA ALA A 334 5.56 10.77 34.81
C ALA A 334 5.82 11.80 33.71
N GLN A 335 7.08 12.17 33.51
CA GLN A 335 7.45 13.14 32.47
C GLN A 335 7.18 12.58 31.05
N LEU A 336 7.46 11.30 30.83
CA LEU A 336 7.17 10.68 29.55
C LEU A 336 5.67 10.57 29.29
N ILE A 337 4.87 10.22 30.31
CA ILE A 337 3.41 10.21 30.23
C ILE A 337 2.87 11.61 29.87
N ASP A 338 3.39 12.66 30.49
CA ASP A 338 2.92 14.02 30.22
C ASP A 338 3.37 14.49 28.81
N TRP A 339 4.56 14.08 28.35
CA TRP A 339 5.02 14.32 26.99
C TRP A 339 4.08 13.65 25.96
N VAL A 340 3.74 12.36 26.16
CA VAL A 340 2.82 11.63 25.28
C VAL A 340 1.43 12.26 25.31
N LYS A 341 0.92 12.68 26.48
CA LYS A 341 -0.36 13.41 26.57
C LYS A 341 -0.35 14.70 25.75
N ALA A 342 0.75 15.47 25.81
CA ALA A 342 0.90 16.69 25.03
C ALA A 342 0.87 16.39 23.52
N TRP A 343 1.58 15.34 23.08
CA TRP A 343 1.61 14.93 21.67
C TRP A 343 0.22 14.49 21.19
N VAL A 344 -0.42 13.53 21.85
CA VAL A 344 -1.72 12.99 21.41
C VAL A 344 -2.85 14.02 21.52
N GLY A 345 -2.78 14.89 22.54
CA GLY A 345 -3.70 16.01 22.70
C GLY A 345 -3.57 17.01 21.56
N ARG A 346 -2.34 17.36 21.19
CA ARG A 346 -2.09 18.30 20.08
C ARG A 346 -2.55 17.76 18.73
N VAL A 347 -2.34 16.46 18.46
CA VAL A 347 -2.91 15.82 17.25
C VAL A 347 -4.43 15.89 17.25
N TYR A 348 -5.05 15.63 18.40
CA TYR A 348 -6.51 15.75 18.54
C TYR A 348 -7.00 17.18 18.27
N ASP A 349 -6.34 18.20 18.83
CA ASP A 349 -6.68 19.61 18.61
C ASP A 349 -6.56 20.02 17.14
N ARG A 350 -5.60 19.44 16.43
CA ARG A 350 -5.31 19.76 15.03
C ARG A 350 -6.21 19.04 14.02
N LEU A 351 -6.54 17.79 14.30
CA LEU A 351 -7.22 16.91 13.35
C LEU A 351 -8.62 16.45 13.80
N GLY A 352 -8.99 16.68 15.06
CA GLY A 352 -10.28 16.23 15.59
C GLY A 352 -10.37 14.70 15.80
N VAL A 353 -9.26 13.98 15.67
CA VAL A 353 -9.21 12.52 15.83
C VAL A 353 -8.14 12.12 16.83
N ARG A 354 -8.46 11.16 17.71
CA ARG A 354 -7.47 10.58 18.62
C ARG A 354 -6.52 9.67 17.88
N PRO A 355 -5.20 9.90 17.98
CA PRO A 355 -4.23 9.05 17.30
C PRO A 355 -4.15 7.66 17.93
N MET A 356 -3.68 6.67 17.18
CA MET A 356 -3.24 5.41 17.74
C MET A 356 -1.85 5.54 18.36
N ILE A 357 -1.54 4.63 19.30
CA ILE A 357 -0.24 4.55 19.96
C ILE A 357 0.39 3.21 19.60
N TYR A 358 1.63 3.26 19.06
CA TYR A 358 2.48 2.08 18.90
C TYR A 358 3.50 2.02 20.03
N ALA A 359 3.60 0.85 20.66
CA ALA A 359 4.62 0.55 21.65
C ALA A 359 4.76 -0.97 21.85
N SER A 360 5.94 -1.41 22.32
CA SER A 360 6.07 -2.76 22.84
C SER A 360 5.48 -2.87 24.27
N PRO A 361 4.97 -4.05 24.66
CA PRO A 361 4.47 -4.26 26.03
C PRO A 361 5.53 -3.98 27.08
N SER A 362 6.78 -4.38 26.83
CA SER A 362 7.90 -4.15 27.76
C SER A 362 8.22 -2.68 27.92
N PHE A 363 8.23 -1.90 26.84
CA PHE A 363 8.44 -0.45 26.92
C PHE A 363 7.34 0.22 27.75
N TRP A 364 6.08 -0.11 27.46
CA TRP A 364 4.95 0.48 28.17
C TRP A 364 4.94 0.16 29.66
N GLN A 365 5.29 -1.09 30.00
CA GLN A 365 5.38 -1.49 31.41
C GLN A 365 6.55 -0.84 32.14
N THR A 366 7.69 -0.70 31.48
CA THR A 366 8.93 -0.23 32.11
C THR A 366 8.99 1.29 32.21
N TYR A 367 8.60 2.02 31.16
CA TYR A 367 8.82 3.46 31.05
C TYR A 367 7.54 4.31 31.04
N MET A 368 6.38 3.67 30.96
CA MET A 368 5.09 4.33 31.06
C MET A 368 4.33 3.93 32.35
N GLY A 369 5.03 3.26 33.31
CA GLY A 369 4.41 2.79 34.54
C GLY A 369 3.19 1.90 34.30
N ASN A 370 3.10 1.25 33.15
CA ASN A 370 1.94 0.47 32.70
C ASN A 370 0.60 1.25 32.81
N THR A 371 0.62 2.56 32.58
CA THR A 371 -0.55 3.45 32.76
C THR A 371 -1.71 3.05 31.86
N ARG A 372 -2.91 3.11 32.41
CA ARG A 372 -4.17 2.95 31.68
C ARG A 372 -4.75 4.30 31.20
N TRP A 373 -4.15 5.40 31.58
CA TRP A 373 -4.74 6.73 31.37
C TRP A 373 -5.18 6.93 29.92
N PHE A 374 -4.37 6.54 28.94
CA PHE A 374 -4.69 6.72 27.52
C PHE A 374 -5.92 5.92 27.09
N ALA A 375 -5.96 4.63 27.42
CA ALA A 375 -7.11 3.79 27.15
C ALA A 375 -8.39 4.33 27.83
N ASP A 376 -8.29 4.76 29.08
CA ASP A 376 -9.43 5.28 29.86
C ASP A 376 -9.90 6.65 29.34
N ASN A 377 -9.03 7.43 28.69
CA ASN A 377 -9.36 8.73 28.10
C ASN A 377 -9.64 8.70 26.58
N GLY A 378 -9.99 7.52 26.06
CA GLY A 378 -10.52 7.38 24.71
C GLY A 378 -9.47 7.17 23.60
N TYR A 379 -8.18 7.01 23.92
CA TYR A 379 -7.16 6.57 22.97
C TYR A 379 -7.26 5.04 22.83
N ALA A 380 -8.31 4.61 22.14
CA ALA A 380 -8.76 3.22 22.12
C ALA A 380 -7.88 2.31 21.28
N VAL A 381 -7.17 2.88 20.30
CA VAL A 381 -6.41 2.14 19.28
C VAL A 381 -4.98 1.94 19.74
N LEU A 382 -4.62 0.68 20.02
CA LEU A 382 -3.26 0.25 20.31
C LEU A 382 -2.70 -0.52 19.13
N TRP A 383 -1.52 -0.14 18.66
CA TRP A 383 -0.68 -0.94 17.78
C TRP A 383 0.47 -1.51 18.62
N VAL A 384 0.36 -2.79 18.96
CA VAL A 384 1.32 -3.46 19.84
C VAL A 384 2.44 -4.12 19.05
N ALA A 385 3.70 -3.88 19.42
CA ALA A 385 4.85 -4.59 18.89
C ALA A 385 5.24 -5.74 19.83
N HIS A 386 4.99 -6.98 19.42
CA HIS A 386 5.39 -8.15 20.19
C HIS A 386 5.71 -9.33 19.26
N TRP A 387 6.99 -9.55 19.03
CA TRP A 387 7.47 -10.47 18.02
C TRP A 387 7.69 -11.87 18.55
N GLY A 388 7.64 -12.87 17.67
CA GLY A 388 7.99 -14.27 17.97
C GLY A 388 6.99 -14.97 18.88
N VAL A 389 5.77 -14.46 19.04
CA VAL A 389 4.71 -15.04 19.86
C VAL A 389 3.48 -15.36 19.00
N THR A 390 2.63 -16.26 19.49
CA THR A 390 1.38 -16.62 18.79
C THR A 390 0.24 -15.64 19.06
N SER A 391 0.34 -14.86 20.13
CA SER A 391 -0.59 -13.79 20.49
C SER A 391 0.16 -12.75 21.31
N PRO A 392 -0.06 -11.45 21.10
CA PRO A 392 0.67 -10.41 21.80
C PRO A 392 0.20 -10.25 23.25
N SER A 393 1.14 -9.98 24.15
CA SER A 393 0.79 -9.40 25.44
C SER A 393 0.31 -7.97 25.23
N VAL A 394 -0.75 -7.58 25.93
CA VAL A 394 -1.33 -6.24 25.81
C VAL A 394 -1.19 -5.52 27.15
N PRO A 395 -0.46 -4.40 27.21
CA PRO A 395 -0.22 -3.67 28.46
C PRO A 395 -1.47 -2.92 28.92
N ALA A 396 -1.36 -2.15 30.01
CA ALA A 396 -2.41 -1.28 30.54
C ALA A 396 -3.73 -2.03 30.82
N THR A 397 -3.63 -3.21 31.46
CA THR A 397 -4.79 -4.08 31.77
C THR A 397 -5.58 -4.40 30.48
N ASN A 398 -4.88 -5.02 29.53
CA ASN A 398 -5.44 -5.35 28.22
C ASN A 398 -6.00 -4.11 27.48
N TRP A 399 -5.24 -3.01 27.51
CA TRP A 399 -5.61 -1.69 26.98
C TRP A 399 -6.99 -1.23 27.45
N GLY A 400 -7.17 -1.23 28.77
CA GLY A 400 -8.47 -0.92 29.38
C GLY A 400 -9.58 -1.91 29.00
N GLY A 401 -9.23 -3.17 28.72
CA GLY A 401 -10.17 -4.22 28.32
C GLY A 401 -10.46 -4.30 26.80
N ARG A 402 -9.88 -3.41 25.99
CA ARG A 402 -10.15 -3.33 24.53
C ARG A 402 -9.26 -4.26 23.70
N SER A 403 -8.15 -4.78 24.29
CA SER A 403 -7.13 -5.54 23.58
C SER A 403 -6.38 -4.68 22.54
N TRP A 404 -5.61 -5.32 21.69
CA TRP A 404 -4.89 -4.66 20.60
C TRP A 404 -5.81 -4.41 19.39
N THR A 405 -5.46 -3.43 18.58
CA THR A 405 -6.12 -3.15 17.29
C THR A 405 -5.21 -3.52 16.13
N PHE A 406 -3.95 -3.10 16.18
CA PHE A 406 -2.89 -3.52 15.27
C PHE A 406 -1.81 -4.27 16.06
N TRP A 407 -1.18 -5.22 15.41
CA TRP A 407 -0.10 -6.01 15.99
C TRP A 407 1.03 -6.19 14.99
N GLN A 408 2.19 -5.57 15.28
CA GLN A 408 3.44 -5.86 14.59
C GLN A 408 4.00 -7.15 15.19
N TYR A 409 3.92 -8.24 14.41
CA TYR A 409 4.23 -9.57 14.91
C TYR A 409 5.63 -10.06 14.56
N THR A 410 6.33 -9.34 13.66
CA THR A 410 7.74 -9.55 13.31
C THR A 410 8.34 -8.33 12.64
N SER A 411 9.61 -8.10 12.85
CA SER A 411 10.44 -7.13 12.12
C SER A 411 11.30 -7.80 11.03
N ASP A 412 11.07 -9.08 10.76
CA ASP A 412 11.97 -9.92 9.96
C ASP A 412 11.23 -10.57 8.78
N GLY A 413 10.13 -9.93 8.35
CA GLY A 413 9.28 -10.40 7.28
C GLY A 413 9.90 -10.28 5.90
N LEU A 414 9.36 -11.05 4.97
CA LEU A 414 9.69 -10.97 3.54
C LEU A 414 8.40 -10.73 2.77
N VAL A 415 8.39 -9.69 1.95
CA VAL A 415 7.27 -9.36 1.05
C VAL A 415 7.83 -9.22 -0.37
N PRO A 416 7.21 -9.85 -1.37
CA PRO A 416 7.62 -9.69 -2.76
C PRO A 416 7.77 -8.21 -3.14
N SER A 417 8.85 -7.85 -3.83
CA SER A 417 9.22 -6.50 -4.25
C SER A 417 9.79 -5.56 -3.17
N ILE A 418 9.92 -5.99 -1.94
CA ILE A 418 10.67 -5.26 -0.92
C ILE A 418 12.04 -5.91 -0.76
N THR A 419 13.10 -5.12 -0.94
CA THR A 419 14.47 -5.61 -0.74
C THR A 419 14.78 -5.64 0.76
N GLY A 420 15.22 -6.81 1.25
CA GLY A 420 15.56 -6.98 2.66
C GLY A 420 14.35 -7.36 3.53
N ARG A 421 14.40 -6.96 4.79
CA ARG A 421 13.38 -7.25 5.79
C ARG A 421 12.39 -6.12 5.91
N VAL A 422 11.17 -6.47 6.28
CA VAL A 422 10.08 -5.52 6.50
C VAL A 422 9.24 -5.97 7.69
N ASP A 423 8.74 -4.99 8.42
CA ASP A 423 7.82 -5.22 9.52
C ASP A 423 6.48 -5.71 9.01
N LEU A 424 5.97 -6.81 9.62
CA LEU A 424 4.68 -7.37 9.26
C LEU A 424 3.67 -7.16 10.37
N ASP A 425 2.48 -6.71 9.95
CA ASP A 425 1.42 -6.29 10.80
C ASP A 425 0.13 -7.06 10.56
N ARG A 426 -0.67 -7.13 11.62
CA ARG A 426 -2.04 -7.64 11.61
C ARG A 426 -2.99 -6.59 12.13
N TYR A 427 -4.06 -6.38 11.44
CA TYR A 427 -5.21 -5.63 11.91
C TYR A 427 -6.30 -6.62 12.33
N ARG A 428 -6.91 -6.36 13.48
CA ARG A 428 -7.77 -7.32 14.17
C ARG A 428 -9.18 -7.46 13.57
N PHE A 429 -9.65 -6.46 12.83
CA PHE A 429 -11.03 -6.38 12.35
C PHE A 429 -11.11 -6.47 10.83
N ASP A 430 -12.31 -6.63 10.28
CA ASP A 430 -12.53 -6.81 8.84
C ASP A 430 -12.64 -5.47 8.08
N SER A 431 -13.04 -4.38 8.75
CA SER A 431 -13.17 -3.04 8.18
C SER A 431 -12.27 -2.03 8.90
N PHE A 432 -11.66 -1.13 8.13
CA PHE A 432 -10.87 -0.02 8.65
C PHE A 432 -11.70 1.20 9.07
N ASP A 433 -13.03 1.19 8.96
CA ASP A 433 -13.89 2.36 9.17
C ASP A 433 -13.66 3.01 10.55
N ALA A 434 -13.51 2.19 11.60
CA ALA A 434 -13.26 2.66 12.97
C ALA A 434 -11.89 3.32 13.20
N VAL A 435 -10.95 3.09 12.28
CA VAL A 435 -9.56 3.58 12.35
C VAL A 435 -9.21 4.45 11.14
N THR A 436 -10.21 4.90 10.38
CA THR A 436 -10.04 5.78 9.22
C THR A 436 -10.34 7.23 9.60
N TYR A 437 -9.43 8.13 9.27
CA TYR A 437 -9.61 9.56 9.44
C TYR A 437 -10.69 10.09 8.50
N GLN A 438 -11.73 10.71 9.05
CA GLN A 438 -12.89 11.22 8.30
C GLN A 438 -12.77 12.70 7.92
N GLY A 439 -11.73 13.38 8.39
CA GLY A 439 -11.60 14.83 8.31
C GLY A 439 -12.11 15.48 9.59
N GLY A 440 -11.44 16.55 10.04
CA GLY A 440 -11.94 17.39 11.13
C GLY A 440 -13.20 18.14 10.66
N SER A 441 -14.21 18.16 11.52
CA SER A 441 -15.45 18.95 11.35
C SER A 441 -15.18 20.46 11.47
#